data_b753819f8204d02d9873b78553aac136
#
_entry.id   b753819f8204d02d9873b78553aac136
#
_cell.length_a   1.000
_cell.length_b   1.000
_cell.length_c   1.000
_cell.angle_alpha   90.00
_cell.angle_beta   90.00
_cell.angle_gamma   90.00
#
_symmetry.space_group_name_H-M   'P 1'
#
loop_
_entity.id
_entity.type
_entity.pdbx_description
1 polymer ?
#
loop_
_entity_poly.entity_id
_entity_poly.type
_entity_poly.pdbx_seq_one_letter_code
_entity_poly.pdbx_strand_id
1 'polypeptide(L)'
;MTIDTTSLLGVSSELFSIIDIITLPAEANYSYQESLNVLLHAATSSSNSLESASNDLRSKIPNVRIPSADTIFNYIKSNSIDDILSSFRKINNEIFEMMALKNNVHDIAVDFHDKAYYGSRDTPWIRGIKPKNGTSWGYSFCTLDIIGNSKLTLDVIDINGLSKDYSILMDSLFERVENMGIKMGTVYMDREFFNKKVISKMDEHKLDFVIAAKSNKRIKGILENHTKENGNTSTVFEYGFLEGGPTFNIIAMWDQEKGYILFATNKKVGMIDTFVKQIPEEYRKRWNIETGYRVKNDFKIRTCSKSPVARTLFFVIQCIMYNILNVLKSVLEITAYQMKSVINQDIIKAVTDGIESLCNIPVKLFLDYLMNFNRERSRVLRARLKYI
;
A
#
# COMPACT_ATOMS: atom_id res chain seq x y z
N MET A 1 20.08 -21.46 -7.39
CA MET A 1 20.54 -21.36 -5.99
C MET A 1 19.38 -21.81 -5.14
N THR A 2 19.42 -22.98 -4.55
CA THR A 2 18.41 -23.47 -3.61
C THR A 2 18.53 -22.64 -2.35
N ILE A 3 17.48 -21.88 -2.05
CA ILE A 3 17.41 -21.09 -0.80
C ILE A 3 17.32 -22.12 0.32
N ASP A 4 18.24 -22.06 1.27
CA ASP A 4 18.16 -22.85 2.49
C ASP A 4 16.91 -22.43 3.24
N THR A 5 15.98 -23.37 3.43
CA THR A 5 14.73 -23.17 4.17
C THR A 5 14.96 -22.65 5.59
N THR A 6 16.06 -23.02 6.21
CA THR A 6 16.44 -22.58 7.57
C THR A 6 16.72 -21.06 7.61
N SER A 7 17.37 -20.51 6.58
CA SER A 7 17.63 -19.07 6.48
C SER A 7 16.36 -18.27 6.20
N LEU A 8 15.42 -18.84 5.43
CA LEU A 8 14.12 -18.22 5.16
C LEU A 8 13.25 -18.17 6.42
N LEU A 9 13.25 -19.26 7.21
CA LEU A 9 12.55 -19.38 8.48
C LEU A 9 13.02 -18.33 9.51
N GLY A 10 14.34 -18.15 9.63
CA GLY A 10 14.92 -17.14 10.53
C GLY A 10 14.50 -15.70 10.18
N VAL A 11 14.57 -15.35 8.91
CA VAL A 11 14.21 -13.99 8.42
C VAL A 11 12.71 -13.70 8.57
N SER A 12 11.84 -14.68 8.29
CA SER A 12 10.41 -14.50 8.43
C SER A 12 10.00 -14.32 9.89
N SER A 13 10.59 -15.06 10.81
CA SER A 13 10.27 -14.98 12.23
C SER A 13 10.57 -13.61 12.83
N GLU A 14 11.68 -12.97 12.48
CA GLU A 14 12.00 -11.60 12.91
C GLU A 14 11.01 -10.56 12.36
N LEU A 15 10.68 -10.65 11.08
CA LEU A 15 9.72 -9.73 10.45
C LEU A 15 8.32 -9.85 11.06
N PHE A 16 7.95 -11.02 11.59
CA PHE A 16 6.67 -11.20 12.28
C PHE A 16 6.70 -10.75 13.74
N SER A 17 7.89 -10.68 14.36
CA SER A 17 8.03 -10.19 15.74
C SER A 17 7.69 -8.72 15.90
N ILE A 18 7.85 -7.92 14.84
CA ILE A 18 7.50 -6.50 14.87
C ILE A 18 6.00 -6.23 14.73
N ILE A 19 5.19 -7.26 14.41
CA ILE A 19 3.75 -7.06 14.23
C ILE A 19 3.09 -6.97 15.61
N ASP A 20 2.85 -5.74 16.05
CA ASP A 20 2.04 -5.40 17.22
C ASP A 20 0.86 -4.54 16.76
N ILE A 21 -0.23 -5.19 16.31
CA ILE A 21 -1.31 -4.53 15.55
C ILE A 21 -2.61 -4.37 16.33
N ILE A 22 -2.82 -5.11 17.42
CA ILE A 22 -4.01 -4.99 18.26
C ILE A 22 -3.61 -4.99 19.75
N THR A 23 -4.31 -4.21 20.54
CA THR A 23 -4.21 -4.27 22.00
C THR A 23 -5.27 -5.23 22.52
N LEU A 24 -4.87 -6.16 23.37
CA LEU A 24 -5.80 -7.09 24.01
C LEU A 24 -6.44 -6.47 25.25
N PRO A 25 -7.70 -6.83 25.59
CA PRO A 25 -8.31 -6.48 26.87
C PRO A 25 -7.49 -7.04 28.05
N ALA A 26 -7.51 -6.36 29.19
CA ALA A 26 -6.80 -6.80 30.39
C ALA A 26 -7.18 -8.20 30.87
N GLU A 27 -8.43 -8.63 30.63
CA GLU A 27 -8.96 -9.93 30.99
C GLU A 27 -8.95 -10.93 29.80
N ALA A 28 -8.04 -10.75 28.84
CA ALA A 28 -7.97 -11.63 27.69
C ALA A 28 -7.59 -13.06 28.11
N ASN A 29 -8.38 -14.04 27.71
CA ASN A 29 -8.13 -15.46 27.99
C ASN A 29 -7.02 -16.07 27.13
N TYR A 30 -6.65 -15.39 26.06
CA TYR A 30 -5.60 -15.81 25.11
C TYR A 30 -4.55 -14.72 25.01
N SER A 31 -3.31 -15.16 24.80
CA SER A 31 -2.20 -14.24 24.58
C SER A 31 -2.31 -13.51 23.24
N TYR A 32 -1.52 -12.43 23.11
CA TYR A 32 -1.37 -11.72 21.85
C TYR A 32 -0.91 -12.67 20.73
N GLN A 33 0.10 -13.52 21.01
CA GLN A 33 0.66 -14.44 20.04
C GLN A 33 -0.35 -15.49 19.55
N GLU A 34 -1.16 -16.05 20.45
CA GLU A 34 -2.23 -16.98 20.06
C GLU A 34 -3.23 -16.32 19.11
N SER A 35 -3.59 -15.06 19.38
CA SER A 35 -4.52 -14.27 18.53
C SER A 35 -3.87 -13.90 17.20
N LEU A 36 -2.59 -13.48 17.21
CA LEU A 36 -1.84 -13.13 16.01
C LEU A 36 -1.66 -14.34 15.08
N ASN A 37 -1.39 -15.52 15.63
CA ASN A 37 -1.25 -16.74 14.85
C ASN A 37 -2.51 -17.04 14.03
N VAL A 38 -3.71 -16.87 14.60
CA VAL A 38 -4.97 -17.05 13.85
C VAL A 38 -5.15 -15.97 12.78
N LEU A 39 -4.83 -14.70 13.09
CA LEU A 39 -4.89 -13.60 12.12
C LEU A 39 -3.95 -13.84 10.93
N LEU A 40 -2.70 -14.21 11.19
CA LEU A 40 -1.72 -14.51 10.15
C LEU A 40 -2.09 -15.76 9.36
N HIS A 41 -2.60 -16.79 10.02
CA HIS A 41 -3.08 -17.99 9.34
C HIS A 41 -4.28 -17.68 8.43
N ALA A 42 -5.21 -16.83 8.86
CA ALA A 42 -6.30 -16.35 8.01
C ALA A 42 -5.80 -15.54 6.79
N ALA A 43 -4.71 -14.78 6.95
CA ALA A 43 -4.12 -14.00 5.85
C ALA A 43 -3.32 -14.86 4.85
N THR A 44 -2.81 -16.01 5.28
CA THR A 44 -1.84 -16.80 4.49
C THR A 44 -2.37 -18.14 4.01
N SER A 45 -3.38 -18.71 4.69
CA SER A 45 -4.01 -19.98 4.30
C SER A 45 -5.06 -19.81 3.21
N SER A 46 -5.47 -20.91 2.60
CA SER A 46 -6.61 -20.96 1.68
C SER A 46 -7.95 -20.67 2.37
N SER A 47 -8.01 -20.86 3.69
CA SER A 47 -9.19 -20.68 4.53
C SER A 47 -9.65 -19.22 4.59
N ASN A 48 -8.77 -18.27 4.50
CA ASN A 48 -8.90 -16.81 4.40
C ASN A 48 -10.07 -16.14 5.16
N SER A 49 -10.55 -16.74 6.25
CA SER A 49 -11.46 -16.14 7.24
C SER A 49 -11.03 -16.56 8.65
N LEU A 50 -11.37 -15.75 9.67
CA LEU A 50 -10.99 -16.09 11.05
C LEU A 50 -11.61 -17.41 11.50
N GLU A 51 -12.88 -17.67 11.15
CA GLU A 51 -13.58 -18.91 11.51
C GLU A 51 -12.88 -20.13 10.91
N SER A 52 -12.63 -20.08 9.59
CA SER A 52 -11.95 -21.17 8.90
C SER A 52 -10.52 -21.37 9.41
N ALA A 53 -9.80 -20.28 9.71
CA ALA A 53 -8.45 -20.34 10.22
C ALA A 53 -8.38 -20.97 11.63
N SER A 54 -9.27 -20.56 12.53
CA SER A 54 -9.36 -21.15 13.88
C SER A 54 -9.66 -22.65 13.81
N ASN A 55 -10.61 -23.05 12.97
CA ASN A 55 -11.00 -24.44 12.81
C ASN A 55 -9.89 -25.28 12.15
N ASP A 56 -9.21 -24.73 11.14
CA ASP A 56 -8.09 -25.39 10.47
C ASP A 56 -6.92 -25.64 11.45
N LEU A 57 -6.55 -24.63 12.25
CA LEU A 57 -5.51 -24.78 13.26
C LEU A 57 -5.88 -25.81 14.33
N ARG A 58 -7.13 -25.81 14.85
CA ARG A 58 -7.60 -26.81 15.81
C ARG A 58 -7.56 -28.22 15.25
N SER A 59 -7.88 -28.40 13.97
CA SER A 59 -7.86 -29.71 13.33
C SER A 59 -6.45 -30.26 13.12
N LYS A 60 -5.49 -29.36 12.84
CA LYS A 60 -4.09 -29.73 12.58
C LYS A 60 -3.28 -29.93 13.86
N ILE A 61 -3.65 -29.24 14.93
CA ILE A 61 -2.92 -29.23 16.19
C ILE A 61 -3.88 -29.56 17.34
N PRO A 62 -4.24 -30.81 17.50
CA PRO A 62 -5.11 -31.26 18.58
C PRO A 62 -4.44 -30.99 19.94
N ASN A 63 -5.25 -30.68 20.96
CA ASN A 63 -4.84 -30.41 22.34
C ASN A 63 -4.15 -29.06 22.59
N VAL A 64 -4.13 -28.15 21.62
CA VAL A 64 -3.64 -26.79 21.80
C VAL A 64 -4.81 -25.81 21.88
N ARG A 65 -4.66 -24.79 22.74
CA ARG A 65 -5.66 -23.72 22.86
C ARG A 65 -5.58 -22.78 21.67
N ILE A 66 -6.64 -22.76 20.86
CA ILE A 66 -6.76 -21.84 19.72
C ILE A 66 -7.97 -20.92 19.94
N PRO A 67 -7.81 -19.60 19.92
CA PRO A 67 -8.93 -18.67 20.07
C PRO A 67 -9.97 -18.87 18.95
N SER A 68 -11.24 -18.71 19.28
CA SER A 68 -12.31 -18.70 18.29
C SER A 68 -12.33 -17.39 17.51
N ALA A 69 -12.95 -17.39 16.35
CA ALA A 69 -13.17 -16.16 15.58
C ALA A 69 -13.91 -15.11 16.40
N ASP A 70 -14.94 -15.49 17.17
CA ASP A 70 -15.71 -14.57 18.01
C ASP A 70 -14.83 -13.94 19.10
N THR A 71 -13.94 -14.74 19.72
CA THR A 71 -12.97 -14.22 20.69
C THR A 71 -12.09 -13.15 20.06
N ILE A 72 -11.52 -13.44 18.88
CA ILE A 72 -10.66 -12.49 18.16
C ILE A 72 -11.46 -11.25 17.76
N PHE A 73 -12.69 -11.39 17.25
CA PHE A 73 -13.54 -10.24 16.93
C PHE A 73 -13.84 -9.37 18.16
N ASN A 74 -14.01 -9.96 19.34
CA ASN A 74 -14.19 -9.21 20.57
C ASN A 74 -12.92 -8.43 20.95
N TYR A 75 -11.72 -9.02 20.78
CA TYR A 75 -10.46 -8.32 20.98
C TYR A 75 -10.26 -7.19 19.96
N ILE A 76 -10.63 -7.40 18.70
CA ILE A 76 -10.57 -6.35 17.68
C ILE A 76 -11.50 -5.18 18.04
N LYS A 77 -12.69 -5.45 18.54
CA LYS A 77 -13.67 -4.42 18.88
C LYS A 77 -13.24 -3.51 20.05
N SER A 78 -12.31 -3.94 20.89
CA SER A 78 -11.75 -3.11 21.96
C SER A 78 -10.73 -2.08 21.48
N ASN A 79 -10.34 -2.14 20.20
CA ASN A 79 -9.44 -1.17 19.58
C ASN A 79 -10.23 -0.12 18.79
N SER A 80 -9.64 1.05 18.62
CA SER A 80 -10.12 2.07 17.66
C SER A 80 -9.42 1.89 16.29
N ILE A 81 -9.95 2.57 15.27
CA ILE A 81 -9.30 2.66 13.96
C ILE A 81 -7.94 3.36 14.09
N ASP A 82 -7.88 4.42 14.90
CA ASP A 82 -6.65 5.19 15.11
C ASP A 82 -5.56 4.36 15.79
N ASP A 83 -5.91 3.46 16.72
CA ASP A 83 -4.96 2.52 17.33
C ASP A 83 -4.37 1.59 16.27
N ILE A 84 -5.22 0.99 15.42
CA ILE A 84 -4.79 0.11 14.32
C ILE A 84 -3.86 0.84 13.35
N LEU A 85 -4.23 2.05 12.92
CA LEU A 85 -3.42 2.83 11.99
C LEU A 85 -2.13 3.33 12.62
N SER A 86 -2.14 3.65 13.92
CA SER A 86 -0.94 4.03 14.67
C SER A 86 0.03 2.85 14.79
N SER A 87 -0.46 1.66 15.12
CA SER A 87 0.34 0.43 15.14
C SER A 87 0.93 0.11 13.76
N PHE A 88 0.13 0.25 12.69
CA PHE A 88 0.64 0.10 11.32
C PHE A 88 1.82 1.02 11.02
N ARG A 89 1.74 2.29 11.41
CA ARG A 89 2.83 3.26 11.20
C ARG A 89 4.09 2.91 11.98
N LYS A 90 3.95 2.40 13.21
CA LYS A 90 5.09 1.92 14.01
C LYS A 90 5.79 0.75 13.30
N ILE A 91 5.02 -0.25 12.87
CA ILE A 91 5.54 -1.41 12.13
C ILE A 91 6.24 -0.96 10.85
N ASN A 92 5.61 -0.07 10.08
CA ASN A 92 6.21 0.46 8.86
C ASN A 92 7.51 1.22 9.11
N ASN A 93 7.58 2.01 10.19
CA ASN A 93 8.79 2.73 10.52
C ASN A 93 9.98 1.79 10.73
N GLU A 94 9.79 0.65 11.38
CA GLU A 94 10.80 -0.39 11.53
C GLU A 94 11.18 -1.00 10.18
N ILE A 95 10.20 -1.32 9.33
CA ILE A 95 10.43 -1.81 7.96
C ILE A 95 11.25 -0.80 7.15
N PHE A 96 10.97 0.49 7.26
CA PHE A 96 11.69 1.55 6.52
C PHE A 96 13.13 1.69 6.98
N GLU A 97 13.38 1.51 8.27
CA GLU A 97 14.74 1.47 8.82
C GLU A 97 15.50 0.27 8.28
N MET A 98 14.91 -0.93 8.33
CA MET A 98 15.50 -2.16 7.78
C MET A 98 15.86 -2.02 6.30
N MET A 99 15.02 -1.35 5.52
CA MET A 99 15.22 -1.14 4.08
C MET A 99 16.12 0.05 3.77
N ALA A 100 16.60 0.78 4.77
CA ALA A 100 17.37 2.02 4.62
C ALA A 100 16.70 3.03 3.68
N LEU A 101 15.37 3.16 3.76
CA LEU A 101 14.60 4.04 2.87
C LEU A 101 14.66 5.50 3.28
N LYS A 102 14.92 5.77 4.56
CA LYS A 102 15.06 7.13 5.07
C LYS A 102 16.19 7.85 4.35
N ASN A 103 16.01 9.13 4.11
CA ASN A 103 16.94 10.00 3.38
C ASN A 103 17.07 9.76 1.87
N ASN A 104 16.45 8.75 1.31
CA ASN A 104 16.35 8.57 -0.13
C ASN A 104 15.07 9.24 -0.66
N VAL A 105 15.11 9.71 -1.91
CA VAL A 105 13.93 10.25 -2.59
C VAL A 105 13.21 9.12 -3.30
N HIS A 106 11.89 9.04 -3.07
CA HIS A 106 11.04 7.98 -3.63
C HIS A 106 9.88 8.55 -4.42
N ASP A 107 9.65 8.03 -5.62
CA ASP A 107 8.41 8.27 -6.35
C ASP A 107 7.24 7.60 -5.63
N ILE A 108 6.14 8.32 -5.52
CA ILE A 108 4.98 7.95 -4.71
C ILE A 108 3.75 7.82 -5.62
N ALA A 109 2.89 6.84 -5.33
CA ALA A 109 1.56 6.81 -5.90
C ALA A 109 0.50 6.88 -4.78
N VAL A 110 -0.57 7.64 -5.05
CA VAL A 110 -1.74 7.72 -4.18
C VAL A 110 -2.94 7.20 -4.94
N ASP A 111 -3.70 6.31 -4.32
CA ASP A 111 -4.89 5.74 -4.94
C ASP A 111 -5.92 5.30 -3.89
N PHE A 112 -7.17 5.19 -4.33
CA PHE A 112 -8.26 4.65 -3.53
C PHE A 112 -8.41 3.15 -3.75
N HIS A 113 -8.62 2.41 -2.67
CA HIS A 113 -8.92 0.99 -2.73
C HIS A 113 -10.29 0.68 -2.14
N ASP A 114 -11.23 0.35 -3.01
CA ASP A 114 -12.60 0.04 -2.64
C ASP A 114 -12.79 -1.45 -2.35
N LYS A 115 -13.39 -1.76 -1.22
CA LYS A 115 -13.82 -3.11 -0.81
C LYS A 115 -15.34 -3.20 -0.92
N ALA A 116 -15.83 -3.98 -1.88
CA ALA A 116 -17.26 -4.18 -2.10
C ALA A 116 -17.99 -4.62 -0.81
N TYR A 117 -19.16 -4.05 -0.56
CA TYR A 117 -20.03 -4.35 0.57
C TYR A 117 -21.44 -4.67 0.11
N TYR A 118 -22.02 -5.72 0.66
CA TYR A 118 -23.33 -6.27 0.25
C TYR A 118 -24.38 -6.18 1.36
N GLY A 119 -24.05 -5.58 2.51
CA GLY A 119 -24.96 -5.43 3.63
C GLY A 119 -25.81 -4.16 3.55
N SER A 120 -26.41 -3.77 4.67
CA SER A 120 -27.24 -2.56 4.78
C SER A 120 -26.44 -1.31 4.46
N ARG A 121 -27.06 -0.39 3.70
CA ARG A 121 -26.47 0.91 3.34
C ARG A 121 -26.34 1.86 4.56
N ASP A 122 -27.08 1.61 5.62
CA ASP A 122 -27.01 2.37 6.87
C ASP A 122 -25.82 1.95 7.75
N THR A 123 -24.99 1.02 7.28
CA THR A 123 -23.77 0.62 7.98
C THR A 123 -22.78 1.78 7.99
N PRO A 124 -22.21 2.16 9.15
CA PRO A 124 -21.21 3.21 9.24
C PRO A 124 -20.04 2.96 8.30
N TRP A 125 -19.43 4.04 7.77
CA TRP A 125 -18.25 4.01 6.89
C TRP A 125 -18.50 3.43 5.47
N ILE A 126 -19.74 3.10 5.14
CA ILE A 126 -20.11 2.70 3.78
C ILE A 126 -20.29 3.96 2.93
N ARG A 127 -19.70 3.93 1.74
CA ARG A 127 -19.84 4.98 0.72
C ARG A 127 -20.20 4.40 -0.64
N GLY A 128 -20.69 5.28 -1.52
CA GLY A 128 -20.80 4.96 -2.93
C GLY A 128 -19.42 4.75 -3.58
N ILE A 129 -19.25 3.64 -4.27
CA ILE A 129 -18.03 3.28 -5.01
C ILE A 129 -18.38 3.04 -6.48
N LYS A 130 -17.36 2.98 -7.35
CA LYS A 130 -17.58 2.50 -8.73
C LYS A 130 -18.17 1.09 -8.69
N PRO A 131 -19.20 0.78 -9.50
CA PRO A 131 -19.83 -0.53 -9.50
C PRO A 131 -18.80 -1.65 -9.61
N LYS A 132 -18.80 -2.57 -8.66
CA LYS A 132 -17.82 -3.67 -8.55
C LYS A 132 -18.51 -4.91 -8.00
N ASN A 133 -18.40 -6.02 -8.72
CA ASN A 133 -18.93 -7.31 -8.28
C ASN A 133 -20.43 -7.27 -7.86
N GLY A 134 -21.25 -6.52 -8.59
CA GLY A 134 -22.69 -6.45 -8.35
C GLY A 134 -23.14 -5.47 -7.24
N THR A 135 -22.26 -4.66 -6.68
CA THR A 135 -22.59 -3.58 -5.74
C THR A 135 -21.91 -2.26 -6.13
N SER A 136 -22.56 -1.15 -5.79
CA SER A 136 -22.01 0.21 -5.87
C SER A 136 -21.72 0.80 -4.46
N TRP A 137 -21.64 -0.05 -3.44
CA TRP A 137 -21.38 0.33 -2.06
C TRP A 137 -20.16 -0.40 -1.52
N GLY A 138 -19.35 0.28 -0.73
CA GLY A 138 -18.14 -0.31 -0.18
C GLY A 138 -17.49 0.48 0.94
N TYR A 139 -16.51 -0.14 1.57
CA TYR A 139 -15.49 0.52 2.37
C TYR A 139 -14.36 0.98 1.46
N SER A 140 -13.83 2.16 1.69
CA SER A 140 -12.74 2.72 0.90
C SER A 140 -11.56 3.08 1.77
N PHE A 141 -10.38 2.80 1.27
CA PHE A 141 -9.11 3.17 1.87
C PHE A 141 -8.33 4.02 0.86
N CYS A 142 -7.63 5.04 1.34
CA CYS A 142 -6.62 5.74 0.57
C CYS A 142 -5.25 5.23 0.99
N THR A 143 -4.41 4.80 0.05
CA THR A 143 -3.04 4.39 0.33
C THR A 143 -2.05 5.30 -0.35
N LEU A 144 -0.92 5.48 0.31
CA LEU A 144 0.27 6.12 -0.22
C LEU A 144 1.37 5.06 -0.29
N ASP A 145 1.79 4.76 -1.52
CA ASP A 145 2.71 3.66 -1.80
C ASP A 145 3.98 4.18 -2.48
N ILE A 146 5.16 3.71 -2.07
CA ILE A 146 6.38 3.84 -2.89
C ILE A 146 6.20 2.98 -4.14
N ILE A 147 6.58 3.55 -5.29
CA ILE A 147 6.56 2.88 -6.58
C ILE A 147 7.97 2.81 -7.18
N GLY A 148 8.18 1.90 -8.11
CA GLY A 148 9.50 1.67 -8.70
C GLY A 148 10.15 0.39 -8.19
N ASN A 149 11.42 0.46 -7.79
CA ASN A 149 12.18 -0.73 -7.37
C ASN A 149 11.81 -1.22 -5.96
N SER A 150 11.59 -0.30 -5.03
CA SER A 150 11.15 -0.61 -3.66
C SER A 150 9.66 -0.32 -3.55
N LYS A 151 8.83 -1.38 -3.56
CA LYS A 151 7.37 -1.25 -3.56
C LYS A 151 6.84 -1.49 -2.15
N LEU A 152 6.40 -0.44 -1.47
CA LEU A 152 5.90 -0.50 -0.09
C LEU A 152 4.69 0.41 0.08
N THR A 153 3.73 -0.01 0.89
CA THR A 153 2.67 0.87 1.39
C THR A 153 3.20 1.68 2.56
N LEU A 154 3.30 2.98 2.40
CA LEU A 154 3.83 3.88 3.43
C LEU A 154 2.78 4.19 4.50
N ASP A 155 1.58 4.60 4.08
CA ASP A 155 0.49 4.90 5.00
C ASP A 155 -0.87 4.54 4.39
N VAL A 156 -1.85 4.43 5.26
CA VAL A 156 -3.25 4.11 4.96
C VAL A 156 -4.14 5.07 5.73
N ILE A 157 -5.17 5.57 5.06
CA ILE A 157 -6.31 6.24 5.72
C ILE A 157 -7.57 5.49 5.29
N ASP A 158 -8.44 5.20 6.24
CA ASP A 158 -9.79 4.76 5.95
C ASP A 158 -10.68 5.97 5.65
N ILE A 159 -11.55 5.83 4.66
CA ILE A 159 -12.41 6.92 4.21
C ILE A 159 -13.80 6.69 4.76
N ASN A 160 -14.16 7.46 5.80
CA ASN A 160 -15.55 7.53 6.21
C ASN A 160 -16.34 8.31 5.13
N GLY A 161 -17.51 7.84 4.79
CA GLY A 161 -18.30 8.32 3.63
C GLY A 161 -18.66 9.81 3.61
N LEU A 162 -18.19 10.63 4.54
CA LEU A 162 -18.66 11.98 4.77
C LEU A 162 -17.83 13.08 4.08
N SER A 163 -16.58 12.86 3.75
CA SER A 163 -15.75 13.89 3.12
C SER A 163 -15.39 13.56 1.68
N LYS A 164 -15.80 14.42 0.75
CA LYS A 164 -15.29 14.44 -0.63
C LYS A 164 -14.08 15.38 -0.77
N ASP A 165 -13.63 15.98 0.32
CA ASP A 165 -12.48 16.88 0.33
C ASP A 165 -11.18 16.07 0.52
N TYR A 166 -10.63 15.59 -0.59
CA TYR A 166 -9.41 14.80 -0.59
C TYR A 166 -8.16 15.61 -0.22
N SER A 167 -8.23 16.95 -0.17
CA SER A 167 -7.07 17.76 0.20
C SER A 167 -6.65 17.55 1.64
N ILE A 168 -7.61 17.38 2.55
CA ILE A 168 -7.35 17.10 3.99
C ILE A 168 -6.68 15.74 4.14
N LEU A 169 -7.13 14.73 3.36
CA LEU A 169 -6.52 13.40 3.36
C LEU A 169 -5.07 13.46 2.86
N MET A 170 -4.83 14.22 1.78
CA MET A 170 -3.48 14.39 1.22
C MET A 170 -2.55 15.07 2.20
N ASP A 171 -2.97 16.17 2.78
CA ASP A 171 -2.24 16.92 3.79
C ASP A 171 -1.77 15.99 4.92
N SER A 172 -2.72 15.29 5.54
CA SER A 172 -2.43 14.34 6.62
C SER A 172 -1.49 13.20 6.19
N LEU A 173 -1.62 12.66 4.97
CA LEU A 173 -0.75 11.61 4.46
C LEU A 173 0.68 12.11 4.27
N PHE A 174 0.84 13.28 3.64
CA PHE A 174 2.16 13.85 3.37
C PHE A 174 2.89 14.23 4.64
N GLU A 175 2.23 14.95 5.58
CA GLU A 175 2.82 15.29 6.87
C GLU A 175 3.31 14.05 7.63
N ARG A 176 2.51 12.97 7.64
CA ARG A 176 2.92 11.75 8.34
C ARG A 176 4.11 11.06 7.70
N VAL A 177 4.16 11.00 6.37
CA VAL A 177 5.28 10.38 5.64
C VAL A 177 6.56 11.21 5.78
N GLU A 178 6.45 12.53 5.73
CA GLU A 178 7.57 13.45 6.00
C GLU A 178 8.11 13.26 7.44
N ASN A 179 7.21 13.15 8.42
CA ASN A 179 7.57 12.89 9.81
C ASN A 179 8.25 11.52 10.04
N MET A 180 8.01 10.55 9.14
CA MET A 180 8.76 9.27 9.13
C MET A 180 10.16 9.39 8.52
N GLY A 181 10.54 10.57 8.01
CA GLY A 181 11.83 10.82 7.38
C GLY A 181 11.95 10.32 5.94
N ILE A 182 10.83 10.00 5.29
CA ILE A 182 10.78 9.60 3.88
C ILE A 182 10.67 10.85 3.00
N LYS A 183 11.61 11.02 2.09
CA LYS A 183 11.58 12.10 1.10
C LYS A 183 10.75 11.70 -0.10
N MET A 184 9.67 12.42 -0.34
CA MET A 184 8.82 12.21 -1.50
C MET A 184 9.40 12.91 -2.73
N GLY A 185 9.47 12.19 -3.84
CA GLY A 185 9.80 12.71 -5.16
C GLY A 185 8.53 13.13 -5.91
N THR A 186 8.29 12.52 -7.09
CA THR A 186 7.08 12.80 -7.84
C THR A 186 5.90 11.99 -7.29
N VAL A 187 4.76 12.66 -7.08
CA VAL A 187 3.51 12.04 -6.64
C VAL A 187 2.60 11.79 -7.85
N TYR A 188 2.25 10.53 -8.07
CA TYR A 188 1.39 10.09 -9.16
C TYR A 188 -0.02 9.78 -8.65
N MET A 189 -1.03 10.39 -9.25
CA MET A 189 -2.42 10.26 -8.82
C MET A 189 -3.37 10.04 -10.00
N ASP A 190 -4.52 9.41 -9.73
CA ASP A 190 -5.55 9.25 -10.74
C ASP A 190 -6.36 10.55 -10.93
N ARG A 191 -7.27 10.54 -11.92
CA ARG A 191 -8.11 11.69 -12.25
C ARG A 191 -9.08 12.14 -11.15
N GLU A 192 -9.30 11.33 -10.12
CA GLU A 192 -10.17 11.72 -9.00
C GLU A 192 -9.53 12.80 -8.15
N PHE A 193 -8.20 12.84 -8.13
CA PHE A 193 -7.41 13.85 -7.42
C PHE A 193 -7.21 15.14 -8.22
N PHE A 194 -7.66 15.21 -9.48
CA PHE A 194 -7.52 16.43 -10.30
C PHE A 194 -8.54 17.49 -9.87
N ASN A 195 -8.21 18.24 -8.85
CA ASN A 195 -8.97 19.38 -8.35
C ASN A 195 -8.04 20.44 -7.72
N LYS A 196 -8.55 21.67 -7.60
CA LYS A 196 -7.81 22.81 -7.09
C LYS A 196 -7.19 22.55 -5.71
N LYS A 197 -7.99 22.05 -4.77
CA LYS A 197 -7.57 21.87 -3.38
C LYS A 197 -6.41 20.88 -3.24
N VAL A 198 -6.46 19.75 -3.97
CA VAL A 198 -5.38 18.75 -3.97
C VAL A 198 -4.12 19.34 -4.60
N ILE A 199 -4.24 20.05 -5.73
CA ILE A 199 -3.08 20.65 -6.40
C ILE A 199 -2.46 21.75 -5.53
N SER A 200 -3.27 22.53 -4.79
CA SER A 200 -2.75 23.49 -3.82
C SER A 200 -1.94 22.84 -2.71
N LYS A 201 -2.37 21.64 -2.25
CA LYS A 201 -1.59 20.88 -1.25
C LYS A 201 -0.25 20.37 -1.81
N MET A 202 -0.20 19.97 -3.09
CA MET A 202 1.09 19.66 -3.74
C MET A 202 2.04 20.84 -3.72
N ASP A 203 1.54 22.04 -3.99
CA ASP A 203 2.32 23.27 -3.99
C ASP A 203 2.79 23.65 -2.57
N GLU A 204 1.90 23.56 -1.58
CA GLU A 204 2.21 23.82 -0.16
C GLU A 204 3.33 22.92 0.35
N HIS A 205 3.29 21.61 0.02
CA HIS A 205 4.32 20.62 0.37
C HIS A 205 5.53 20.64 -0.59
N LYS A 206 5.54 21.50 -1.61
CA LYS A 206 6.60 21.60 -2.63
C LYS A 206 6.89 20.26 -3.32
N LEU A 207 5.86 19.50 -3.60
CA LEU A 207 5.94 18.18 -4.23
C LEU A 207 5.71 18.28 -5.73
N ASP A 208 6.56 17.61 -6.50
CA ASP A 208 6.28 17.37 -7.91
C ASP A 208 5.13 16.38 -8.07
N PHE A 209 4.26 16.60 -9.06
CA PHE A 209 3.15 15.71 -9.31
C PHE A 209 2.94 15.39 -10.78
N VAL A 210 2.32 14.25 -11.05
CA VAL A 210 1.71 13.90 -12.33
C VAL A 210 0.33 13.28 -12.05
N ILE A 211 -0.72 13.95 -12.49
CA ILE A 211 -2.12 13.58 -12.28
C ILE A 211 -2.80 13.39 -13.63
N ALA A 212 -3.55 12.29 -13.82
CA ALA A 212 -4.44 12.21 -14.97
C ALA A 212 -5.51 13.32 -14.88
N ALA A 213 -5.59 14.18 -15.89
CA ALA A 213 -6.48 15.34 -15.84
C ALA A 213 -7.87 15.02 -16.41
N LYS A 214 -8.88 15.68 -15.85
CA LYS A 214 -10.24 15.67 -16.40
C LYS A 214 -10.39 16.79 -17.41
N SER A 215 -10.95 16.48 -18.57
CA SER A 215 -11.34 17.51 -19.53
C SER A 215 -12.52 18.30 -18.99
N ASN A 216 -12.43 19.63 -19.00
CA ASN A 216 -13.53 20.54 -18.71
C ASN A 216 -13.76 21.48 -19.91
N LYS A 217 -14.79 22.34 -19.84
CA LYS A 217 -15.17 23.24 -20.95
C LYS A 217 -13.99 24.13 -21.39
N ARG A 218 -13.18 24.65 -20.46
CA ARG A 218 -12.03 25.53 -20.79
C ARG A 218 -10.92 24.73 -21.48
N ILE A 219 -10.55 23.55 -20.97
CA ILE A 219 -9.55 22.68 -21.58
C ILE A 219 -10.00 22.27 -22.99
N LYS A 220 -11.28 21.90 -23.16
CA LYS A 220 -11.84 21.57 -24.47
C LYS A 220 -11.70 22.72 -25.46
N GLY A 221 -12.06 23.96 -25.05
CA GLY A 221 -11.92 25.14 -25.91
C GLY A 221 -10.49 25.42 -26.35
N ILE A 222 -9.52 25.25 -25.45
CA ILE A 222 -8.08 25.38 -25.78
C ILE A 222 -7.68 24.34 -26.82
N LEU A 223 -8.07 23.08 -26.62
CA LEU A 223 -7.74 21.98 -27.53
C LEU A 223 -8.43 22.09 -28.88
N GLU A 224 -9.68 22.57 -28.94
CA GLU A 224 -10.39 22.83 -30.18
C GLU A 224 -9.69 23.92 -31.02
N ASN A 225 -9.21 24.99 -30.39
CA ASN A 225 -8.43 26.02 -31.07
C ASN A 225 -7.09 25.48 -31.55
N HIS A 226 -6.36 24.73 -30.70
CA HIS A 226 -5.12 24.07 -31.09
C HIS A 226 -5.32 23.16 -32.30
N THR A 227 -6.39 22.35 -32.30
CA THR A 227 -6.70 21.44 -33.40
C THR A 227 -7.01 22.16 -34.70
N LYS A 228 -7.70 23.33 -34.65
CA LYS A 228 -7.96 24.15 -35.84
C LYS A 228 -6.68 24.71 -36.44
N GLU A 229 -5.70 25.08 -35.61
CA GLU A 229 -4.47 25.72 -36.06
C GLU A 229 -3.39 24.69 -36.46
N ASN A 230 -3.27 23.59 -35.70
CA ASN A 230 -2.14 22.67 -35.79
C ASN A 230 -2.55 21.22 -36.12
N GLY A 231 -3.85 20.99 -36.37
CA GLY A 231 -4.38 19.64 -36.53
C GLY A 231 -4.39 18.82 -35.24
N ASN A 232 -4.60 17.55 -35.38
CA ASN A 232 -4.65 16.58 -34.28
C ASN A 232 -3.22 16.22 -33.80
N THR A 233 -2.58 17.14 -33.10
CA THR A 233 -1.22 16.98 -32.57
C THR A 233 -1.19 17.13 -31.06
N SER A 234 -0.19 16.53 -30.44
CA SER A 234 0.03 16.69 -28.99
C SER A 234 0.52 18.08 -28.66
N THR A 235 0.15 18.60 -27.49
CA THR A 235 0.54 19.94 -27.05
C THR A 235 0.70 20.03 -25.52
N VAL A 236 1.36 21.12 -25.09
CA VAL A 236 1.51 21.48 -23.67
C VAL A 236 1.11 22.93 -23.50
N PHE A 237 0.33 23.23 -22.48
CA PHE A 237 -0.07 24.60 -22.16
C PHE A 237 -0.17 24.80 -20.65
N GLU A 238 0.12 26.03 -20.22
CA GLU A 238 -0.07 26.44 -18.83
C GLU A 238 -1.57 26.53 -18.50
N TYR A 239 -1.93 26.05 -17.30
CA TYR A 239 -3.29 26.04 -16.83
C TYR A 239 -3.36 26.41 -15.34
N GLY A 240 -4.42 27.11 -14.95
CA GLY A 240 -4.79 27.39 -13.57
C GLY A 240 -6.29 27.37 -13.42
N PHE A 241 -6.78 27.09 -12.23
CA PHE A 241 -8.22 27.12 -11.95
C PHE A 241 -8.73 28.58 -11.92
N LEU A 242 -9.96 28.81 -12.39
CA LEU A 242 -10.56 30.14 -12.44
C LEU A 242 -10.67 30.83 -11.07
N GLU A 243 -10.83 30.03 -10.04
CA GLU A 243 -10.92 30.49 -8.65
C GLU A 243 -9.54 30.86 -8.03
N GLY A 244 -8.48 30.90 -8.84
CA GLY A 244 -7.11 31.11 -8.37
C GLY A 244 -6.45 29.82 -7.89
N GLY A 245 -5.23 29.92 -7.35
CA GLY A 245 -4.39 28.81 -6.93
C GLY A 245 -3.13 28.68 -7.79
N PRO A 246 -2.32 27.63 -7.59
CA PRO A 246 -1.10 27.44 -8.36
C PRO A 246 -1.38 27.20 -9.84
N THR A 247 -0.46 27.66 -10.69
CA THR A 247 -0.43 27.33 -12.11
C THR A 247 0.40 26.06 -12.34
N PHE A 248 0.04 25.30 -13.34
CA PHE A 248 0.69 24.05 -13.71
C PHE A 248 0.52 23.79 -15.19
N ASN A 249 1.19 22.79 -15.73
CA ASN A 249 1.11 22.44 -17.14
C ASN A 249 0.05 21.33 -17.36
N ILE A 250 -0.75 21.49 -18.42
CA ILE A 250 -1.54 20.40 -19.00
C ILE A 250 -0.79 19.87 -20.22
N ILE A 251 -0.48 18.58 -20.18
CA ILE A 251 0.02 17.81 -21.30
C ILE A 251 -1.18 17.13 -21.98
N ALA A 252 -1.42 17.47 -23.22
CA ALA A 252 -2.47 16.88 -24.05
C ALA A 252 -1.81 16.00 -25.11
N MET A 253 -1.74 14.70 -24.85
CA MET A 253 -1.21 13.72 -25.78
C MET A 253 -2.31 13.29 -26.74
N TRP A 254 -2.09 13.44 -28.05
CA TRP A 254 -3.02 12.93 -29.05
C TRP A 254 -2.87 11.43 -29.26
N ASP A 255 -3.96 10.73 -29.16
CA ASP A 255 -4.10 9.30 -29.45
C ASP A 255 -5.16 9.11 -30.54
N GLN A 256 -4.86 8.32 -31.59
CA GLN A 256 -5.75 8.18 -32.76
C GLN A 256 -7.10 7.57 -32.42
N GLU A 257 -7.17 6.69 -31.40
CA GLU A 257 -8.40 6.01 -31.01
C GLU A 257 -9.17 6.74 -29.90
N LYS A 258 -8.45 7.34 -28.95
CA LYS A 258 -9.01 7.91 -27.71
C LYS A 258 -9.14 9.42 -27.72
N GLY A 259 -8.55 10.10 -28.72
CA GLY A 259 -8.44 11.54 -28.73
C GLY A 259 -7.39 12.03 -27.73
N TYR A 260 -7.59 13.22 -27.16
CA TYR A 260 -6.65 13.78 -26.21
C TYR A 260 -6.66 13.06 -24.86
N ILE A 261 -5.53 12.52 -24.48
CA ILE A 261 -5.25 11.99 -23.14
C ILE A 261 -4.51 13.09 -22.36
N LEU A 262 -5.04 13.45 -21.19
CA LEU A 262 -4.62 14.64 -20.46
C LEU A 262 -3.89 14.28 -19.16
N PHE A 263 -2.76 14.97 -18.92
CA PHE A 263 -2.03 14.92 -17.66
C PHE A 263 -1.77 16.33 -17.15
N ALA A 264 -1.81 16.52 -15.85
CA ALA A 264 -1.42 17.76 -15.17
C ALA A 264 -0.12 17.53 -14.40
N THR A 265 0.80 18.48 -14.46
CA THR A 265 2.07 18.45 -13.73
C THR A 265 2.61 19.84 -13.47
N ASN A 266 3.32 20.03 -12.35
CA ASN A 266 4.08 21.25 -12.04
C ASN A 266 5.55 21.16 -12.49
N LYS A 267 5.99 20.04 -13.06
CA LYS A 267 7.35 19.88 -13.57
C LYS A 267 7.63 20.91 -14.65
N LYS A 268 8.86 21.43 -14.67
CA LYS A 268 9.30 22.40 -15.68
C LYS A 268 9.30 21.76 -17.06
N VAL A 269 8.66 22.45 -18.00
CA VAL A 269 8.63 22.03 -19.40
C VAL A 269 9.99 22.32 -20.03
N GLY A 270 10.60 21.29 -20.58
CA GLY A 270 11.76 21.41 -21.47
C GLY A 270 11.32 21.51 -22.94
N MET A 271 11.91 20.69 -23.82
CA MET A 271 11.42 20.57 -25.20
C MET A 271 10.06 19.88 -25.22
N ILE A 272 9.05 20.49 -25.84
CA ILE A 272 7.65 20.02 -25.85
C ILE A 272 7.56 18.57 -26.33
N ASP A 273 8.23 18.23 -27.45
CA ASP A 273 8.17 16.90 -28.05
C ASP A 273 8.70 15.78 -27.11
N THR A 274 9.71 16.11 -26.31
CA THR A 274 10.26 15.20 -25.31
C THR A 274 9.33 15.08 -24.12
N PHE A 275 8.81 16.22 -23.64
CA PHE A 275 7.96 16.28 -22.45
C PHE A 275 6.61 15.56 -22.63
N VAL A 276 6.01 15.70 -23.81
CA VAL A 276 4.76 15.01 -24.21
C VAL A 276 4.91 13.49 -24.19
N LYS A 277 6.10 12.96 -24.49
CA LYS A 277 6.37 11.52 -24.43
C LYS A 277 6.76 11.06 -23.02
N GLN A 278 7.56 11.85 -22.35
CA GLN A 278 8.12 11.51 -21.03
C GLN A 278 7.04 11.40 -19.95
N ILE A 279 6.13 12.40 -19.85
CA ILE A 279 5.13 12.44 -18.77
C ILE A 279 4.16 11.24 -18.80
N PRO A 280 3.59 10.81 -19.95
CA PRO A 280 2.77 9.60 -20.02
C PRO A 280 3.54 8.33 -19.64
N GLU A 281 4.83 8.22 -20.00
CA GLU A 281 5.67 7.09 -19.62
C GLU A 281 5.95 7.08 -18.11
N GLU A 282 6.27 8.22 -17.52
CA GLU A 282 6.41 8.35 -16.08
C GLU A 282 5.11 8.00 -15.37
N TYR A 283 3.97 8.46 -15.87
CA TYR A 283 2.66 8.16 -15.29
C TYR A 283 2.34 6.66 -15.29
N ARG A 284 2.87 5.89 -16.22
CA ARG A 284 2.73 4.42 -16.23
C ARG A 284 3.28 3.76 -14.96
N LYS A 285 4.24 4.40 -14.28
CA LYS A 285 4.75 3.91 -12.98
C LYS A 285 3.62 3.79 -11.95
N ARG A 286 2.56 4.61 -12.05
CA ARG A 286 1.38 4.51 -11.17
C ARG A 286 0.73 3.12 -11.21
N TRP A 287 0.82 2.39 -12.32
CA TRP A 287 0.31 1.02 -12.41
C TRP A 287 0.96 0.05 -11.41
N ASN A 288 2.08 0.43 -10.83
CA ASN A 288 2.69 -0.35 -9.74
C ASN A 288 1.76 -0.44 -8.51
N ILE A 289 0.96 0.61 -8.22
CA ILE A 289 0.01 0.57 -7.10
C ILE A 289 -1.14 -0.40 -7.40
N GLU A 290 -1.65 -0.44 -8.63
CA GLU A 290 -2.70 -1.39 -9.03
C GLU A 290 -2.19 -2.84 -8.98
N THR A 291 -0.97 -3.08 -9.43
CA THR A 291 -0.29 -4.37 -9.28
C THR A 291 -0.08 -4.69 -7.80
N GLY A 292 0.31 -3.70 -6.99
CA GLY A 292 0.42 -3.82 -5.54
C GLY A 292 -0.90 -4.29 -4.90
N TYR A 293 -2.04 -3.74 -5.29
CA TYR A 293 -3.34 -4.18 -4.76
C TYR A 293 -3.68 -5.63 -5.13
N ARG A 294 -3.27 -6.12 -6.31
CA ARG A 294 -3.43 -7.54 -6.67
C ARG A 294 -2.65 -8.42 -5.70
N VAL A 295 -1.39 -8.09 -5.44
CA VAL A 295 -0.54 -8.84 -4.50
C VAL A 295 -1.05 -8.70 -3.06
N LYS A 296 -1.48 -7.51 -2.63
CA LYS A 296 -2.13 -7.33 -1.31
C LYS A 296 -3.35 -8.24 -1.15
N ASN A 297 -4.13 -8.45 -2.22
CA ASN A 297 -5.29 -9.34 -2.18
C ASN A 297 -4.94 -10.83 -2.00
N ASP A 298 -3.69 -11.26 -2.24
CA ASP A 298 -3.23 -12.61 -1.91
C ASP A 298 -3.26 -12.88 -0.38
N PHE A 299 -3.20 -11.80 0.42
CA PHE A 299 -3.24 -11.84 1.89
C PHE A 299 -4.60 -11.39 2.45
N LYS A 300 -5.66 -11.45 1.65
CA LYS A 300 -6.97 -10.95 2.03
C LYS A 300 -7.65 -11.86 3.04
N ILE A 301 -7.97 -11.31 4.22
CA ILE A 301 -8.89 -11.91 5.18
C ILE A 301 -10.33 -11.54 4.79
N ARG A 302 -11.17 -12.55 4.54
CA ARG A 302 -12.59 -12.37 4.22
C ARG A 302 -13.40 -12.15 5.49
N THR A 303 -14.39 -11.26 5.40
CA THR A 303 -15.28 -11.00 6.53
C THR A 303 -16.63 -10.48 6.05
N CYS A 304 -17.69 -10.88 6.76
CA CYS A 304 -19.02 -10.31 6.68
C CYS A 304 -19.26 -9.25 7.78
N SER A 305 -18.27 -8.98 8.64
CA SER A 305 -18.41 -8.04 9.74
C SER A 305 -18.79 -6.65 9.25
N LYS A 306 -19.68 -5.99 9.99
CA LYS A 306 -20.05 -4.58 9.81
C LYS A 306 -19.09 -3.63 10.53
N SER A 307 -18.19 -4.15 11.37
CA SER A 307 -17.25 -3.34 12.15
C SER A 307 -16.22 -2.66 11.22
N PRO A 308 -16.14 -1.34 11.17
CA PRO A 308 -15.09 -0.65 10.43
C PRO A 308 -13.71 -0.94 10.99
N VAL A 309 -13.56 -1.09 12.32
CA VAL A 309 -12.28 -1.46 12.95
C VAL A 309 -11.76 -2.79 12.42
N ALA A 310 -12.62 -3.85 12.37
CA ALA A 310 -12.20 -5.14 11.85
C ALA A 310 -11.82 -5.07 10.35
N ARG A 311 -12.54 -4.28 9.56
CA ARG A 311 -12.23 -4.11 8.14
C ARG A 311 -10.94 -3.34 7.90
N THR A 312 -10.69 -2.31 8.71
CA THR A 312 -9.43 -1.58 8.69
C THR A 312 -8.27 -2.48 9.10
N LEU A 313 -8.40 -3.23 10.19
CA LEU A 313 -7.39 -4.19 10.61
C LEU A 313 -7.04 -5.19 9.50
N PHE A 314 -8.05 -5.81 8.88
CA PHE A 314 -7.80 -6.80 7.84
C PHE A 314 -7.16 -6.20 6.59
N PHE A 315 -7.47 -4.94 6.26
CA PHE A 315 -6.80 -4.25 5.16
C PHE A 315 -5.36 -3.87 5.52
N VAL A 316 -5.13 -3.43 6.72
CA VAL A 316 -3.79 -3.09 7.23
C VAL A 316 -2.89 -4.33 7.29
N ILE A 317 -3.42 -5.50 7.74
CA ILE A 317 -2.68 -6.76 7.68
C ILE A 317 -2.26 -7.09 6.23
N GLN A 318 -3.15 -6.87 5.24
CA GLN A 318 -2.77 -7.06 3.83
C GLN A 318 -1.60 -6.14 3.42
N CYS A 319 -1.58 -4.90 3.90
CA CYS A 319 -0.51 -3.95 3.62
C CYS A 319 0.80 -4.35 4.32
N ILE A 320 0.74 -4.80 5.57
CA ILE A 320 1.92 -5.31 6.30
C ILE A 320 2.51 -6.52 5.59
N MET A 321 1.67 -7.51 5.25
CA MET A 321 2.11 -8.71 4.54
C MET A 321 2.72 -8.39 3.16
N TYR A 322 2.15 -7.42 2.47
CA TYR A 322 2.72 -6.92 1.21
C TYR A 322 4.09 -6.26 1.42
N ASN A 323 4.24 -5.46 2.45
CA ASN A 323 5.51 -4.81 2.78
C ASN A 323 6.57 -5.85 3.14
N ILE A 324 6.24 -6.80 4.02
CA ILE A 324 7.13 -7.92 4.38
C ILE A 324 7.53 -8.73 3.14
N LEU A 325 6.58 -9.06 2.27
CA LEU A 325 6.88 -9.77 1.01
C LEU A 325 7.91 -9.01 0.15
N ASN A 326 7.78 -7.68 0.05
CA ASN A 326 8.71 -6.90 -0.77
C ASN A 326 10.09 -6.74 -0.10
N VAL A 327 10.15 -6.71 1.23
CA VAL A 327 11.42 -6.85 1.97
C VAL A 327 12.08 -8.19 1.63
N LEU A 328 11.34 -9.28 1.78
CA LEU A 328 11.86 -10.63 1.48
C LEU A 328 12.28 -10.78 0.02
N LYS A 329 11.51 -10.22 -0.93
CA LYS A 329 11.88 -10.19 -2.35
C LYS A 329 13.16 -9.43 -2.65
N SER A 330 13.47 -8.40 -1.90
CA SER A 330 14.71 -7.65 -2.09
C SER A 330 15.95 -8.46 -1.72
N VAL A 331 15.77 -9.48 -0.87
CA VAL A 331 16.86 -10.31 -0.33
C VAL A 331 16.86 -11.71 -0.94
N LEU A 332 15.69 -12.36 -1.07
CA LEU A 332 15.56 -13.80 -1.26
C LEU A 332 14.85 -14.23 -2.57
N GLU A 333 14.41 -13.29 -3.41
CA GLU A 333 13.68 -13.59 -4.67
C GLU A 333 12.48 -14.55 -4.50
N ILE A 334 11.72 -14.41 -3.40
CA ILE A 334 10.59 -15.28 -3.11
C ILE A 334 9.27 -14.79 -3.74
N THR A 335 8.33 -15.70 -3.94
CA THR A 335 6.97 -15.41 -4.36
C THR A 335 6.02 -15.27 -3.16
N ALA A 336 4.85 -14.63 -3.35
CA ALA A 336 3.80 -14.58 -2.32
C ALA A 336 3.35 -15.98 -1.89
N TYR A 337 3.32 -16.94 -2.81
CA TYR A 337 2.96 -18.32 -2.51
C TYR A 337 3.97 -18.99 -1.56
N GLN A 338 5.26 -18.86 -1.85
CA GLN A 338 6.32 -19.40 -1.01
C GLN A 338 6.30 -18.77 0.39
N MET A 339 6.18 -17.44 0.48
CA MET A 339 6.06 -16.74 1.76
C MET A 339 4.86 -17.27 2.58
N LYS A 340 3.68 -17.41 1.97
CA LYS A 340 2.48 -17.94 2.64
C LYS A 340 2.68 -19.36 3.16
N SER A 341 3.35 -20.21 2.37
CA SER A 341 3.65 -21.58 2.76
C SER A 341 4.56 -21.65 3.97
N VAL A 342 5.63 -20.85 3.98
CA VAL A 342 6.58 -20.77 5.10
C VAL A 342 5.87 -20.29 6.37
N ILE A 343 5.13 -19.18 6.30
CA ILE A 343 4.41 -18.65 7.47
C ILE A 343 3.45 -19.69 8.07
N ASN A 344 2.69 -20.39 7.22
CA ASN A 344 1.77 -21.41 7.71
C ASN A 344 2.49 -22.59 8.39
N GLN A 345 3.65 -23.02 7.87
CA GLN A 345 4.48 -24.04 8.50
C GLN A 345 5.03 -23.56 9.84
N ASP A 346 5.51 -22.33 9.92
CA ASP A 346 6.04 -21.73 11.15
C ASP A 346 4.96 -21.57 12.22
N ILE A 347 3.76 -21.13 11.85
CA ILE A 347 2.62 -21.03 12.78
C ILE A 347 2.30 -22.43 13.34
N ILE A 348 2.17 -23.44 12.49
CA ILE A 348 1.85 -24.80 12.91
C ILE A 348 2.94 -25.31 13.86
N LYS A 349 4.20 -25.13 13.52
CA LYS A 349 5.35 -25.54 14.34
C LYS A 349 5.37 -24.82 15.69
N ALA A 350 5.28 -23.48 15.71
CA ALA A 350 5.29 -22.68 16.92
C ALA A 350 4.17 -23.08 17.89
N VAL A 351 2.96 -23.28 17.35
CA VAL A 351 1.80 -23.70 18.15
C VAL A 351 1.96 -25.13 18.65
N THR A 352 2.57 -26.05 17.87
CA THR A 352 2.83 -27.44 18.26
C THR A 352 3.88 -27.53 19.35
N ASP A 353 4.96 -26.79 19.23
CA ASP A 353 6.09 -26.84 20.15
C ASP A 353 5.81 -26.09 21.48
N GLY A 354 4.64 -25.45 21.62
CA GLY A 354 4.28 -24.64 22.77
C GLY A 354 5.21 -23.43 22.98
N ILE A 355 5.93 -23.03 21.93
CA ILE A 355 6.85 -21.91 21.97
C ILE A 355 6.04 -20.61 21.95
N GLU A 356 6.07 -19.86 23.03
CA GLU A 356 5.35 -18.58 23.19
C GLU A 356 5.82 -17.50 22.19
N SER A 357 6.89 -17.71 21.46
CA SER A 357 7.37 -16.73 20.51
C SER A 357 8.05 -17.37 19.28
N LEU A 358 7.55 -17.01 18.10
CA LEU A 358 8.30 -17.03 16.85
C LEU A 358 9.51 -16.05 16.90
N CYS A 359 9.79 -15.44 18.05
CA CYS A 359 10.44 -14.14 18.18
C CYS A 359 11.64 -14.15 19.13
N ASN A 360 12.64 -15.01 18.94
CA ASN A 360 13.86 -14.93 19.73
C ASN A 360 15.16 -14.76 18.93
N ILE A 361 15.07 -14.23 17.69
CA ILE A 361 16.27 -13.86 16.93
C ILE A 361 16.40 -12.33 16.96
N PRO A 362 17.52 -11.74 17.43
CA PRO A 362 17.66 -10.28 17.51
C PRO A 362 17.61 -9.60 16.14
N VAL A 363 16.80 -8.56 15.99
CA VAL A 363 16.71 -7.68 14.80
C VAL A 363 18.10 -7.26 14.28
N LYS A 364 19.07 -7.11 15.18
CA LYS A 364 20.45 -6.79 14.85
C LYS A 364 21.13 -7.83 13.95
N LEU A 365 20.89 -9.12 14.16
CA LEU A 365 21.47 -10.22 13.35
C LEU A 365 20.90 -10.19 11.92
N PHE A 366 19.63 -9.87 11.77
CA PHE A 366 18.98 -9.73 10.49
C PHE A 366 19.46 -8.48 9.71
N LEU A 367 19.58 -7.34 10.40
CA LEU A 367 20.15 -6.13 9.82
C LEU A 367 21.61 -6.34 9.37
N ASP A 368 22.41 -7.05 10.18
CA ASP A 368 23.79 -7.39 9.83
C ASP A 368 23.84 -8.34 8.62
N TYR A 369 22.93 -9.30 8.53
CA TYR A 369 22.77 -10.19 7.38
C TYR A 369 22.36 -9.42 6.11
N LEU A 370 21.36 -8.54 6.19
CA LEU A 370 20.93 -7.68 5.08
C LEU A 370 22.04 -6.73 4.62
N MET A 371 22.77 -6.12 5.56
CA MET A 371 23.86 -5.21 5.21
C MET A 371 25.04 -5.97 4.58
N ASN A 372 25.36 -7.15 5.05
CA ASN A 372 26.41 -7.99 4.46
C ASN A 372 26.01 -8.52 3.09
N PHE A 373 24.76 -8.96 2.90
CA PHE A 373 24.23 -9.41 1.62
C PHE A 373 24.21 -8.28 0.57
N ASN A 374 23.77 -7.08 0.96
CA ASN A 374 23.80 -5.91 0.09
C ASN A 374 25.25 -5.47 -0.26
N ARG A 375 26.18 -5.61 0.68
CA ARG A 375 27.63 -5.38 0.41
C ARG A 375 28.20 -6.40 -0.58
N GLU A 376 27.87 -7.67 -0.45
CA GLU A 376 28.31 -8.71 -1.39
C GLU A 376 27.67 -8.55 -2.76
N ARG A 377 26.36 -8.26 -2.83
CA ARG A 377 25.66 -8.00 -4.10
C ARG A 377 26.24 -6.77 -4.81
N SER A 378 26.55 -5.70 -4.07
CA SER A 378 27.25 -4.52 -4.60
C SER A 378 28.66 -4.82 -5.06
N ARG A 379 29.39 -5.73 -4.40
CA ARG A 379 30.72 -6.20 -4.83
C ARG A 379 30.63 -7.03 -6.12
N VAL A 380 29.67 -7.95 -6.21
CA VAL A 380 29.45 -8.79 -7.39
C VAL A 380 29.00 -7.94 -8.59
N LEU A 381 28.12 -6.95 -8.39
CA LEU A 381 27.72 -6.00 -9.44
C LEU A 381 28.90 -5.12 -9.90
N ARG A 382 29.70 -4.60 -8.99
CA ARG A 382 30.90 -3.83 -9.33
C ARG A 382 31.97 -4.68 -10.02
N ALA A 383 32.10 -5.95 -9.68
CA ALA A 383 32.98 -6.88 -10.37
C ALA A 383 32.51 -7.17 -11.80
N ARG A 384 31.20 -7.37 -12.01
CA ARG A 384 30.62 -7.58 -13.35
C ARG A 384 30.70 -6.34 -14.25
N LEU A 385 30.55 -5.13 -13.69
CA LEU A 385 30.68 -3.87 -14.44
C LEU A 385 32.13 -3.50 -14.80
N LYS A 386 33.13 -4.19 -14.23
CA LYS A 386 34.53 -4.03 -14.63
C LYS A 386 34.96 -4.90 -15.86
N TYR A 387 34.06 -5.78 -16.30
CA TYR A 387 34.30 -6.68 -17.45
C TYR A 387 33.35 -6.37 -18.64
N ILE A 388 32.62 -5.26 -18.60
CA ILE A 388 31.86 -4.64 -19.70
C ILE A 388 32.51 -3.27 -20.00
#